data_d95efb6708a2e02e3794935d605e8b0b
#
_entry.id   d95efb6708a2e02e3794935d605e8b0b
#
_cell.length_a   1.000
_cell.length_b   1.000
_cell.length_c   1.000
_cell.angle_alpha   90.00
_cell.angle_beta   90.00
_cell.angle_gamma   90.00
#
_symmetry.space_group_name_H-M   'P 1'
#
loop_
_entity.id
_entity.type
_entity.pdbx_description
1 polymer ?
#
loop_
_entity_poly.entity_id
_entity_poly.type
_entity_poly.pdbx_seq_one_letter_code
_entity_poly.pdbx_strand_id
1 'polypeptide(L)'
;MLLGVFASSIVSSWLGWRNTLGSGLWKKVGILGEIHPVAKTLFTRKKVQEAERYQSGSRNLEEFSSTVTSGFDTLALVFGLAPAITWAVFTAFPSIWPCLGIAISMFLVSLAGTLVNLPFSYLETFSLEENHGMNRMTRGLFATDTLKGILVQIALSVPFSAACAYVLQRCGDMTVSGYAIILGAFVASGPVWEIIDTHVVSRLFNKFEPLRKGSLKKKLDAIMRRNGMEASSIVVMDSGRRSARTNAYVHGIGRRKRIVLFDELLKNLSEDEIVAIVAHEIGHAKLHHILFERLQSVAMTAMTVALAIWLMNDLSLYHAFGYRFVTPENLPSFRLVGFGLSVALMGSVTWILSPLMSWISRKMEKQADAFAAKEAGKDPLRTSLMKLNADNLSELAPDPMYEAWNYSHPSILPRLEAIGEVPEEDSGRWARRKTSEKKSSGRKRRRRGRRRKGTGNGKIV
;
A
#
# COMPACT_ATOMS: atom_id res chain seq x y z
N MET A 1 9.89 25.58 -8.22
CA MET A 1 8.90 24.52 -8.38
C MET A 1 9.05 23.81 -9.72
N LEU A 2 8.82 24.45 -10.87
CA LEU A 2 8.97 23.81 -12.18
C LEU A 2 10.31 23.10 -12.36
N LEU A 3 11.42 23.73 -11.97
CA LEU A 3 12.75 23.10 -11.99
C LEU A 3 12.82 21.83 -11.14
N GLY A 4 12.20 21.81 -9.96
CA GLY A 4 12.18 20.63 -9.09
C GLY A 4 11.34 19.49 -9.67
N VAL A 5 10.16 19.80 -10.26
CA VAL A 5 9.31 18.83 -10.95
C VAL A 5 10.02 18.30 -12.20
N PHE A 6 10.62 19.15 -13.01
CA PHE A 6 11.40 18.72 -14.17
C PHE A 6 12.62 17.87 -13.79
N ALA A 7 13.36 18.28 -12.75
CA ALA A 7 14.51 17.51 -12.29
C ALA A 7 14.10 16.12 -11.78
N SER A 8 13.03 16.02 -10.99
CA SER A 8 12.51 14.73 -10.52
C SER A 8 12.01 13.85 -11.67
N SER A 9 11.30 14.43 -12.66
CA SER A 9 10.83 13.70 -13.84
C SER A 9 12.00 13.19 -14.69
N ILE A 10 13.01 14.02 -14.95
CA ILE A 10 14.20 13.61 -15.72
C ILE A 10 14.93 12.46 -15.03
N VAL A 11 15.15 12.58 -13.70
CA VAL A 11 15.86 11.53 -12.95
C VAL A 11 15.00 10.26 -12.85
N SER A 12 13.70 10.37 -12.68
CA SER A 12 12.79 9.22 -12.68
C SER A 12 12.79 8.50 -14.04
N SER A 13 12.71 9.24 -15.15
CA SER A 13 12.80 8.67 -16.50
C SER A 13 14.16 8.04 -16.76
N TRP A 14 15.25 8.66 -16.31
CA TRP A 14 16.59 8.09 -16.40
C TRP A 14 16.73 6.81 -15.58
N LEU A 15 16.19 6.77 -14.36
CA LEU A 15 16.15 5.56 -13.53
C LEU A 15 15.31 4.47 -14.20
N GLY A 16 14.17 4.78 -14.77
CA GLY A 16 13.32 3.86 -15.53
C GLY A 16 14.07 3.28 -16.73
N TRP A 17 14.71 4.14 -17.56
CA TRP A 17 15.53 3.72 -18.69
C TRP A 17 16.71 2.84 -18.25
N ARG A 18 17.42 3.21 -17.19
CA ARG A 18 18.50 2.41 -16.62
C ARG A 18 18.01 1.04 -16.16
N ASN A 19 16.82 0.95 -15.60
CA ASN A 19 16.20 -0.31 -15.19
C ASN A 19 15.84 -1.19 -16.39
N THR A 20 15.44 -0.61 -17.54
CA THR A 20 15.19 -1.39 -18.77
C THR A 20 16.45 -2.02 -19.37
N LEU A 21 17.61 -1.40 -19.16
CA LEU A 21 18.90 -1.98 -19.56
C LEU A 21 19.33 -3.14 -18.65
N GLY A 22 18.57 -3.46 -17.63
CA GLY A 22 18.82 -4.38 -16.54
C GLY A 22 19.62 -5.60 -16.92
N SER A 23 20.92 -5.54 -16.63
CA SER A 23 21.88 -6.61 -16.90
C SER A 23 21.82 -7.63 -15.78
N GLY A 24 21.78 -8.88 -16.13
CA GLY A 24 21.95 -9.97 -15.19
C GLY A 24 20.67 -10.70 -14.78
N LEU A 25 19.52 -10.45 -15.42
CA LEU A 25 18.29 -11.17 -15.15
C LEU A 25 18.49 -12.68 -15.16
N TRP A 26 19.05 -13.24 -16.22
CA TRP A 26 19.27 -14.68 -16.34
C TRP A 26 20.26 -15.23 -15.32
N LYS A 27 21.26 -14.43 -14.93
CA LYS A 27 22.15 -14.77 -13.81
C LYS A 27 21.39 -14.84 -12.50
N LYS A 28 20.54 -13.84 -12.19
CA LYS A 28 19.71 -13.82 -10.98
C LYS A 28 18.68 -14.96 -10.98
N VAL A 29 18.07 -15.29 -12.11
CA VAL A 29 17.17 -16.45 -12.25
C VAL A 29 17.92 -17.76 -12.01
N GLY A 30 19.16 -17.88 -12.48
CA GLY A 30 20.04 -19.02 -12.18
C GLY A 30 20.28 -19.18 -10.68
N ILE A 31 20.66 -18.09 -10.01
CA ILE A 31 20.87 -18.07 -8.55
C ILE A 31 19.59 -18.46 -7.79
N LEU A 32 18.42 -17.96 -8.19
CA LEU A 32 17.14 -18.36 -7.59
C LEU A 32 16.92 -19.88 -7.68
N GLY A 33 17.27 -20.49 -8.81
CA GLY A 33 17.19 -21.93 -9.01
C GLY A 33 18.17 -22.75 -8.16
N GLU A 34 19.29 -22.17 -7.73
CA GLU A 34 20.24 -22.76 -6.79
C GLU A 34 19.74 -22.63 -5.34
N ILE A 35 19.14 -21.51 -4.98
CA ILE A 35 18.59 -21.26 -3.62
C ILE A 35 17.44 -22.21 -3.32
N HIS A 36 16.53 -22.45 -4.27
CA HIS A 36 15.39 -23.32 -4.04
C HIS A 36 14.91 -24.01 -5.32
N PRO A 37 14.71 -25.35 -5.30
CA PRO A 37 14.34 -26.14 -6.49
C PRO A 37 13.04 -25.68 -7.16
N VAL A 38 12.06 -25.20 -6.39
CA VAL A 38 10.76 -24.70 -6.88
C VAL A 38 10.94 -23.50 -7.81
N ALA A 39 12.03 -22.71 -7.67
CA ALA A 39 12.28 -21.59 -8.55
C ALA A 39 12.42 -22.01 -10.02
N LYS A 40 12.99 -23.19 -10.29
CA LYS A 40 13.14 -23.72 -11.68
C LYS A 40 11.79 -23.99 -12.35
N THR A 41 10.76 -24.33 -11.58
CA THR A 41 9.41 -24.57 -12.09
C THR A 41 8.59 -23.29 -12.23
N LEU A 42 8.78 -22.34 -11.32
CA LEU A 42 8.05 -21.07 -11.30
C LEU A 42 8.64 -20.07 -12.30
N PHE A 43 9.98 -19.95 -12.38
CA PHE A 43 10.67 -18.98 -13.22
C PHE A 43 11.19 -19.63 -14.50
N THR A 44 10.28 -20.27 -15.25
CA THR A 44 10.61 -20.79 -16.60
C THR A 44 10.94 -19.63 -17.54
N ARG A 45 11.73 -19.91 -18.60
CA ARG A 45 12.10 -18.88 -19.59
C ARG A 45 10.90 -18.10 -20.12
N LYS A 46 9.79 -18.81 -20.40
CA LYS A 46 8.54 -18.18 -20.87
C LYS A 46 7.95 -17.22 -19.83
N LYS A 47 7.81 -17.66 -18.58
CA LYS A 47 7.26 -16.83 -17.49
C LYS A 47 8.12 -15.61 -17.16
N VAL A 48 9.45 -15.78 -17.17
CA VAL A 48 10.39 -14.68 -16.96
C VAL A 48 10.26 -13.63 -18.06
N GLN A 49 10.21 -14.07 -19.33
CA GLN A 49 9.99 -13.15 -20.45
C GLN A 49 8.62 -12.48 -20.43
N GLU A 50 7.60 -13.16 -19.94
CA GLU A 50 6.26 -12.60 -19.74
C GLU A 50 6.27 -11.51 -18.66
N ALA A 51 6.90 -11.78 -17.51
CA ALA A 51 7.07 -10.79 -16.44
C ALA A 51 7.86 -9.56 -16.93
N GLU A 52 8.95 -9.75 -17.70
CA GLU A 52 9.71 -8.64 -18.29
C GLU A 52 8.88 -7.79 -19.24
N ARG A 53 8.10 -8.44 -20.13
CA ARG A 53 7.20 -7.72 -21.07
C ARG A 53 6.12 -6.95 -20.31
N TYR A 54 5.55 -7.56 -19.29
CA TYR A 54 4.57 -6.91 -18.45
C TYR A 54 5.18 -5.69 -17.73
N GLN A 55 6.31 -5.85 -17.05
CA GLN A 55 6.98 -4.79 -16.31
C GLN A 55 7.47 -3.65 -17.20
N SER A 56 8.06 -3.97 -18.37
CA SER A 56 8.45 -2.94 -19.32
C SER A 56 7.25 -2.21 -19.93
N GLY A 57 6.16 -2.92 -20.23
CA GLY A 57 4.91 -2.30 -20.69
C GLY A 57 4.30 -1.39 -19.62
N SER A 58 4.28 -1.81 -18.36
CA SER A 58 3.80 -1.02 -17.22
C SER A 58 4.63 0.26 -17.05
N ARG A 59 5.96 0.16 -17.04
CA ARG A 59 6.84 1.34 -16.97
C ARG A 59 6.63 2.30 -18.12
N ASN A 60 6.58 1.81 -19.35
CA ASN A 60 6.37 2.66 -20.52
C ASN A 60 5.02 3.41 -20.45
N LEU A 61 3.97 2.72 -20.01
CA LEU A 61 2.64 3.33 -19.83
C LEU A 61 2.66 4.35 -18.68
N GLU A 62 3.32 4.05 -17.59
CA GLU A 62 3.48 4.95 -16.45
C GLU A 62 4.28 6.21 -16.83
N GLU A 63 5.41 6.06 -17.54
CA GLU A 63 6.21 7.19 -18.02
C GLU A 63 5.42 8.05 -19.01
N PHE A 64 4.68 7.44 -19.93
CA PHE A 64 3.84 8.16 -20.87
C PHE A 64 2.70 8.89 -20.17
N SER A 65 1.98 8.23 -19.26
CA SER A 65 0.94 8.82 -18.41
C SER A 65 1.50 9.98 -17.59
N SER A 66 2.63 9.79 -16.93
CA SER A 66 3.30 10.82 -16.13
C SER A 66 3.70 12.03 -16.97
N THR A 67 4.22 11.81 -18.19
CA THR A 67 4.59 12.88 -19.12
C THR A 67 3.37 13.69 -19.54
N VAL A 68 2.27 13.02 -19.91
CA VAL A 68 1.03 13.71 -20.31
C VAL A 68 0.42 14.46 -19.14
N THR A 69 0.36 13.84 -17.95
CA THR A 69 -0.17 14.49 -16.74
C THR A 69 0.67 15.69 -16.33
N SER A 70 2.00 15.56 -16.32
CA SER A 70 2.90 16.68 -16.01
C SER A 70 2.79 17.80 -17.05
N GLY A 71 2.59 17.45 -18.33
CA GLY A 71 2.30 18.40 -19.39
C GLY A 71 0.97 19.15 -19.15
N PHE A 72 -0.08 18.40 -18.80
CA PHE A 72 -1.38 18.99 -18.45
C PHE A 72 -1.25 19.91 -17.21
N ASP A 73 -0.60 19.45 -16.15
CA ASP A 73 -0.41 20.25 -14.93
C ASP A 73 0.38 21.54 -15.21
N THR A 74 1.39 21.46 -16.08
CA THR A 74 2.17 22.62 -16.51
C THR A 74 1.30 23.61 -17.31
N LEU A 75 0.53 23.12 -18.28
CA LEU A 75 -0.39 23.95 -19.05
C LEU A 75 -1.49 24.53 -18.16
N ALA A 76 -2.07 23.71 -17.27
CA ALA A 76 -3.07 24.16 -16.30
C ALA A 76 -2.54 25.29 -15.39
N LEU A 77 -1.27 25.21 -15.01
CA LEU A 77 -0.61 26.24 -14.24
C LEU A 77 -0.37 27.52 -15.09
N VAL A 78 0.21 27.36 -16.28
CA VAL A 78 0.55 28.50 -17.17
C VAL A 78 -0.69 29.27 -17.58
N PHE A 79 -1.78 28.56 -17.93
CA PHE A 79 -3.05 29.16 -18.35
C PHE A 79 -4.00 29.47 -17.18
N GLY A 80 -3.59 29.24 -15.94
CA GLY A 80 -4.35 29.58 -14.74
C GLY A 80 -5.68 28.82 -14.63
N LEU A 81 -5.69 27.51 -14.93
CA LEU A 81 -6.91 26.68 -14.86
C LEU A 81 -7.52 26.68 -13.46
N ALA A 82 -6.72 26.47 -12.43
CA ALA A 82 -7.21 26.40 -11.04
C ALA A 82 -7.80 27.75 -10.56
N PRO A 83 -7.13 28.93 -10.74
CA PRO A 83 -7.75 30.21 -10.46
C PRO A 83 -8.98 30.49 -11.32
N ALA A 84 -9.02 30.10 -12.61
CA ALA A 84 -10.18 30.25 -13.46
C ALA A 84 -11.39 29.44 -12.97
N ILE A 85 -11.19 28.18 -12.57
CA ILE A 85 -12.23 27.35 -11.94
C ILE A 85 -12.73 28.01 -10.65
N THR A 86 -11.83 28.48 -9.80
CA THR A 86 -12.19 29.15 -8.55
C THR A 86 -13.01 30.40 -8.82
N TRP A 87 -12.57 31.25 -9.76
CA TRP A 87 -13.32 32.43 -10.21
C TRP A 87 -14.71 32.07 -10.73
N ALA A 88 -14.82 31.05 -11.57
CA ALA A 88 -16.09 30.61 -12.12
C ALA A 88 -17.08 30.14 -11.04
N VAL A 89 -16.61 29.38 -10.03
CA VAL A 89 -17.44 28.95 -8.90
C VAL A 89 -18.00 30.14 -8.13
N PHE A 90 -17.18 31.13 -7.78
CA PHE A 90 -17.63 32.29 -7.02
C PHE A 90 -18.49 33.25 -7.88
N THR A 91 -18.29 33.29 -9.19
CA THR A 91 -19.16 34.06 -10.11
C THR A 91 -20.51 33.39 -10.28
N ALA A 92 -20.54 32.07 -10.43
CA ALA A 92 -21.80 31.31 -10.59
C ALA A 92 -22.62 31.27 -9.29
N PHE A 93 -21.97 31.33 -8.14
CA PHE A 93 -22.59 31.25 -6.82
C PHE A 93 -22.09 32.38 -5.90
N PRO A 94 -22.48 33.65 -6.12
CA PRO A 94 -21.93 34.78 -5.40
C PRO A 94 -22.17 34.75 -3.87
N SER A 95 -23.23 34.08 -3.43
CA SER A 95 -23.60 33.95 -2.01
C SER A 95 -23.13 32.63 -1.36
N ILE A 96 -22.30 31.85 -2.05
CA ILE A 96 -21.81 30.59 -1.49
C ILE A 96 -20.91 30.85 -0.29
N TRP A 97 -21.05 30.01 0.74
CA TRP A 97 -20.13 30.04 1.87
C TRP A 97 -18.68 29.84 1.36
N PRO A 98 -17.74 30.78 1.65
CA PRO A 98 -16.39 30.76 1.06
C PRO A 98 -15.65 29.43 1.21
N CYS A 99 -15.74 28.77 2.37
CA CYS A 99 -15.08 27.48 2.58
C CYS A 99 -15.66 26.39 1.67
N LEU A 100 -16.97 26.41 1.41
CA LEU A 100 -17.61 25.47 0.48
C LEU A 100 -17.23 25.79 -0.97
N GLY A 101 -17.19 27.06 -1.35
CA GLY A 101 -16.74 27.50 -2.69
C GLY A 101 -15.33 27.06 -3.00
N ILE A 102 -14.40 27.22 -2.06
CA ILE A 102 -13.02 26.74 -2.18
C ILE A 102 -12.97 25.20 -2.28
N ALA A 103 -13.73 24.50 -1.44
CA ALA A 103 -13.77 23.03 -1.46
C ALA A 103 -14.28 22.48 -2.80
N ILE A 104 -15.32 23.07 -3.36
CA ILE A 104 -15.84 22.72 -4.69
C ILE A 104 -14.80 23.03 -5.78
N SER A 105 -14.14 24.19 -5.70
CA SER A 105 -13.09 24.55 -6.67
C SER A 105 -11.94 23.56 -6.66
N MET A 106 -11.46 23.17 -5.50
CA MET A 106 -10.41 22.17 -5.36
C MET A 106 -10.85 20.78 -5.85
N PHE A 107 -12.10 20.40 -5.58
CA PHE A 107 -12.67 19.16 -6.13
C PHE A 107 -12.69 19.18 -7.66
N LEU A 108 -13.13 20.28 -8.29
CA LEU A 108 -13.18 20.41 -9.75
C LEU A 108 -11.78 20.36 -10.38
N VAL A 109 -10.78 20.97 -9.76
CA VAL A 109 -9.38 20.87 -10.19
C VAL A 109 -8.90 19.41 -10.09
N SER A 110 -9.19 18.73 -8.99
CA SER A 110 -8.84 17.29 -8.80
C SER A 110 -9.58 16.39 -9.81
N LEU A 111 -10.84 16.69 -10.11
CA LEU A 111 -11.63 15.96 -11.10
C LEU A 111 -11.03 16.10 -12.51
N ALA A 112 -10.53 17.29 -12.88
CA ALA A 112 -9.86 17.50 -14.17
C ALA A 112 -8.62 16.58 -14.28
N GLY A 113 -7.78 16.48 -13.24
CA GLY A 113 -6.66 15.53 -13.19
C GLY A 113 -7.12 14.07 -13.28
N THR A 114 -8.20 13.71 -12.59
CA THR A 114 -8.79 12.36 -12.67
C THR A 114 -9.22 12.02 -14.10
N LEU A 115 -9.87 12.95 -14.80
CA LEU A 115 -10.30 12.74 -16.18
C LEU A 115 -9.14 12.61 -17.16
N VAL A 116 -8.05 13.34 -16.95
CA VAL A 116 -6.81 13.20 -17.75
C VAL A 116 -6.16 11.82 -17.54
N ASN A 117 -6.22 11.27 -16.31
CA ASN A 117 -5.65 9.95 -16.01
C ASN A 117 -6.55 8.77 -16.39
N LEU A 118 -7.84 8.98 -16.58
CA LEU A 118 -8.81 7.92 -16.88
C LEU A 118 -8.48 7.08 -18.12
N PRO A 119 -8.06 7.66 -19.26
CA PRO A 119 -7.64 6.88 -20.43
C PRO A 119 -6.46 5.95 -20.14
N PHE A 120 -5.50 6.39 -19.33
CA PHE A 120 -4.33 5.57 -18.98
C PHE A 120 -4.71 4.40 -18.06
N SER A 121 -5.59 4.62 -17.07
CA SER A 121 -6.14 3.54 -16.24
C SER A 121 -6.93 2.53 -17.07
N TYR A 122 -7.65 2.99 -18.10
CA TYR A 122 -8.33 2.10 -19.04
C TYR A 122 -7.34 1.27 -19.87
N LEU A 123 -6.28 1.89 -20.40
CA LEU A 123 -5.22 1.20 -21.16
C LEU A 123 -4.46 0.21 -20.29
N GLU A 124 -4.16 0.56 -19.03
CA GLU A 124 -3.54 -0.36 -18.08
C GLU A 124 -4.39 -1.60 -17.89
N THR A 125 -5.69 -1.42 -17.60
CA THR A 125 -6.61 -2.52 -17.31
C THR A 125 -6.91 -3.39 -18.54
N PHE A 126 -7.33 -2.77 -19.66
CA PHE A 126 -7.88 -3.49 -20.83
C PHE A 126 -6.89 -3.68 -21.99
N SER A 127 -5.67 -3.20 -21.87
CA SER A 127 -4.62 -3.49 -22.81
C SER A 127 -3.46 -4.20 -22.13
N LEU A 128 -2.84 -3.60 -21.14
CA LEU A 128 -1.67 -4.18 -20.50
C LEU A 128 -2.03 -5.40 -19.65
N GLU A 129 -2.89 -5.27 -18.63
CA GLU A 129 -3.24 -6.37 -17.72
C GLU A 129 -4.02 -7.49 -18.44
N GLU A 130 -4.91 -7.14 -19.36
CA GLU A 130 -5.69 -8.14 -20.11
C GLU A 130 -4.79 -9.02 -21.00
N ASN A 131 -3.81 -8.43 -21.70
CA ASN A 131 -2.86 -9.17 -22.54
C ASN A 131 -1.96 -10.13 -21.75
N HIS A 132 -1.78 -9.91 -20.44
CA HIS A 132 -0.98 -10.75 -19.55
C HIS A 132 -1.84 -11.62 -18.61
N GLY A 133 -3.17 -11.66 -18.81
CA GLY A 133 -4.07 -12.47 -18.00
C GLY A 133 -4.29 -11.98 -16.56
N MET A 134 -3.86 -10.75 -16.27
CA MET A 134 -4.00 -10.14 -14.95
C MET A 134 -5.37 -9.47 -14.75
N ASN A 135 -5.99 -9.00 -15.83
CA ASN A 135 -7.33 -8.38 -15.77
C ASN A 135 -8.43 -9.44 -15.60
N ARG A 136 -9.35 -9.20 -14.67
CA ARG A 136 -10.61 -9.90 -14.48
C ARG A 136 -11.81 -8.96 -14.56
N MET A 137 -11.55 -7.66 -14.72
CA MET A 137 -12.57 -6.61 -14.70
C MET A 137 -13.28 -6.54 -16.05
N THR A 138 -14.60 -6.41 -16.03
CA THR A 138 -15.38 -6.10 -17.24
C THR A 138 -15.43 -4.58 -17.44
N ARG A 139 -15.62 -4.13 -18.69
CA ARG A 139 -15.77 -2.69 -19.00
C ARG A 139 -16.91 -2.04 -18.21
N GLY A 140 -18.03 -2.76 -18.02
CA GLY A 140 -19.16 -2.28 -17.21
C GLY A 140 -18.79 -2.13 -15.72
N LEU A 141 -18.01 -3.06 -15.16
CA LEU A 141 -17.52 -2.96 -13.78
C LEU A 141 -16.54 -1.78 -13.64
N PHE A 142 -15.64 -1.58 -14.60
CA PHE A 142 -14.73 -0.43 -14.64
C PHE A 142 -15.50 0.90 -14.62
N ALA A 143 -16.49 1.07 -15.51
CA ALA A 143 -17.31 2.28 -15.58
C ALA A 143 -18.09 2.51 -14.27
N THR A 144 -18.69 1.47 -13.69
CA THR A 144 -19.41 1.58 -12.41
C THR A 144 -18.50 1.89 -11.24
N ASP A 145 -17.32 1.30 -11.20
CA ASP A 145 -16.35 1.57 -10.13
C ASP A 145 -15.74 2.98 -10.27
N THR A 146 -15.49 3.46 -11.49
CA THR A 146 -15.08 4.85 -11.77
C THR A 146 -16.14 5.84 -11.29
N LEU A 147 -17.41 5.62 -11.66
CA LEU A 147 -18.51 6.49 -11.22
C LEU A 147 -18.66 6.48 -9.69
N LYS A 148 -18.63 5.29 -9.05
CA LYS A 148 -18.65 5.19 -7.59
C LYS A 148 -17.46 5.93 -6.95
N GLY A 149 -16.27 5.80 -7.54
CA GLY A 149 -15.07 6.50 -7.08
C GLY A 149 -15.27 8.02 -7.08
N ILE A 150 -15.80 8.59 -8.17
CA ILE A 150 -16.10 10.02 -8.26
C ILE A 150 -17.15 10.43 -7.24
N LEU A 151 -18.22 9.65 -7.07
CA LEU A 151 -19.27 9.95 -6.07
C LEU A 151 -18.73 9.91 -4.64
N VAL A 152 -17.90 8.92 -4.31
CA VAL A 152 -17.20 8.81 -3.01
C VAL A 152 -16.26 10.00 -2.82
N GLN A 153 -15.52 10.38 -3.88
CA GLN A 153 -14.65 11.55 -3.83
C GLN A 153 -15.44 12.83 -3.52
N ILE A 154 -16.58 13.08 -4.19
CA ILE A 154 -17.45 14.22 -3.88
C ILE A 154 -17.91 14.16 -2.42
N ALA A 155 -18.49 13.03 -2.02
CA ALA A 155 -19.13 12.88 -0.72
C ALA A 155 -18.15 13.03 0.47
N LEU A 156 -16.88 12.67 0.27
CA LEU A 156 -15.86 12.71 1.32
C LEU A 156 -14.96 13.94 1.21
N SER A 157 -14.46 14.26 0.00
CA SER A 157 -13.47 15.34 -0.13
C SER A 157 -14.08 16.73 0.01
N VAL A 158 -15.29 16.98 -0.50
CA VAL A 158 -15.89 18.33 -0.43
C VAL A 158 -16.19 18.73 1.02
N PRO A 159 -16.92 17.94 1.85
CA PRO A 159 -17.14 18.29 3.25
C PRO A 159 -15.85 18.38 4.07
N PHE A 160 -14.90 17.45 3.82
CA PHE A 160 -13.61 17.46 4.51
C PHE A 160 -12.79 18.72 4.15
N SER A 161 -12.70 19.07 2.86
CA SER A 161 -12.01 20.28 2.42
C SER A 161 -12.68 21.56 2.93
N ALA A 162 -14.03 21.60 2.99
CA ALA A 162 -14.74 22.73 3.58
C ALA A 162 -14.45 22.89 5.08
N ALA A 163 -14.38 21.77 5.82
CA ALA A 163 -13.99 21.79 7.22
C ALA A 163 -12.53 22.22 7.41
N CYS A 164 -11.60 21.73 6.57
CA CYS A 164 -10.21 22.17 6.56
C CYS A 164 -10.11 23.67 6.23
N ALA A 165 -10.84 24.15 5.22
CA ALA A 165 -10.87 25.58 4.87
C ALA A 165 -11.32 26.44 6.05
N TYR A 166 -12.36 26.00 6.77
CA TYR A 166 -12.85 26.70 7.95
C TYR A 166 -11.81 26.75 9.08
N VAL A 167 -11.16 25.62 9.37
CA VAL A 167 -10.08 25.58 10.39
C VAL A 167 -8.92 26.47 9.97
N LEU A 168 -8.46 26.42 8.73
CA LEU A 168 -7.37 27.25 8.22
C LEU A 168 -7.75 28.74 8.22
N GLN A 169 -8.99 29.06 7.88
CA GLN A 169 -9.47 30.45 7.93
C GLN A 169 -9.41 31.04 9.35
N ARG A 170 -9.74 30.23 10.37
CA ARG A 170 -9.82 30.66 11.77
C ARG A 170 -8.49 30.58 12.52
N CYS A 171 -7.68 29.59 12.21
CA CYS A 171 -6.48 29.23 12.96
C CYS A 171 -5.20 29.30 12.13
N GLY A 172 -5.27 29.70 10.86
CA GLY A 172 -4.13 29.66 9.93
C GLY A 172 -3.20 30.88 10.05
N ASP A 173 -3.29 31.68 11.09
CA ASP A 173 -2.29 32.66 11.47
C ASP A 173 -1.00 31.95 11.96
N MET A 174 0.12 32.66 11.93
CA MET A 174 1.44 32.11 12.31
C MET A 174 1.62 31.98 13.83
N THR A 175 0.55 31.72 14.59
CA THR A 175 0.60 31.52 16.03
C THR A 175 0.90 30.06 16.39
N VAL A 176 1.55 29.84 17.52
CA VAL A 176 1.83 28.49 18.04
C VAL A 176 0.54 27.70 18.28
N SER A 177 -0.52 28.38 18.77
CA SER A 177 -1.83 27.78 18.96
C SER A 177 -2.48 27.39 17.64
N GLY A 178 -2.43 28.25 16.63
CA GLY A 178 -2.94 27.95 15.27
C GLY A 178 -2.24 26.74 14.66
N TYR A 179 -0.91 26.70 14.74
CA TYR A 179 -0.13 25.54 14.29
C TYR A 179 -0.55 24.26 15.02
N ALA A 180 -0.66 24.29 16.35
CA ALA A 180 -1.02 23.12 17.14
C ALA A 180 -2.43 22.61 16.82
N ILE A 181 -3.40 23.50 16.59
CA ILE A 181 -4.77 23.13 16.19
C ILE A 181 -4.78 22.48 14.81
N ILE A 182 -4.10 23.08 13.84
CA ILE A 182 -4.05 22.56 12.47
C ILE A 182 -3.35 21.20 12.44
N LEU A 183 -2.18 21.09 13.07
CA LEU A 183 -1.46 19.82 13.18
C LEU A 183 -2.31 18.75 13.87
N GLY A 184 -2.93 19.11 15.00
CA GLY A 184 -3.82 18.21 15.73
C GLY A 184 -4.99 17.70 14.87
N ALA A 185 -5.63 18.60 14.11
CA ALA A 185 -6.71 18.24 13.19
C ALA A 185 -6.24 17.29 12.07
N PHE A 186 -5.10 17.55 11.45
CA PHE A 186 -4.54 16.66 10.42
C PHE A 186 -4.12 15.31 10.98
N VAL A 187 -3.47 15.25 12.14
CA VAL A 187 -3.09 14.00 12.78
C VAL A 187 -4.32 13.19 13.19
N ALA A 188 -5.35 13.85 13.74
CA ALA A 188 -6.61 13.20 14.12
C ALA A 188 -7.42 12.71 12.92
N SER A 189 -7.28 13.34 11.74
CA SER A 189 -7.98 12.90 10.53
C SER A 189 -7.53 11.51 10.04
N GLY A 190 -6.28 11.10 10.27
CA GLY A 190 -5.73 9.83 9.85
C GLY A 190 -6.53 8.62 10.35
N PRO A 191 -6.75 8.44 11.67
CA PRO A 191 -7.60 7.37 12.19
C PRO A 191 -9.05 7.44 11.69
N VAL A 192 -9.61 8.63 11.48
CA VAL A 192 -10.96 8.81 10.92
C VAL A 192 -11.01 8.26 9.48
N TRP A 193 -10.03 8.60 8.65
CA TRP A 193 -9.90 8.07 7.29
C TRP A 193 -9.75 6.55 7.29
N GLU A 194 -8.95 5.98 8.18
CA GLU A 194 -8.79 4.53 8.32
C GLU A 194 -10.12 3.84 8.63
N ILE A 195 -10.95 4.42 9.49
CA ILE A 195 -12.29 3.90 9.83
C ILE A 195 -13.22 4.02 8.61
N ILE A 196 -13.25 5.17 7.94
CA ILE A 196 -14.07 5.39 6.74
C ILE A 196 -13.68 4.42 5.63
N ASP A 197 -12.40 4.30 5.34
CA ASP A 197 -11.89 3.37 4.32
C ASP A 197 -12.31 1.93 4.61
N THR A 198 -12.05 1.45 5.82
CA THR A 198 -12.32 0.06 6.20
C THR A 198 -13.81 -0.28 6.22
N HIS A 199 -14.66 0.62 6.72
CA HIS A 199 -16.06 0.31 7.00
C HIS A 199 -17.01 0.79 5.90
N VAL A 200 -16.61 1.76 5.10
CA VAL A 200 -17.43 2.35 4.05
C VAL A 200 -16.81 2.10 2.67
N VAL A 201 -15.65 2.72 2.38
CA VAL A 201 -15.08 2.72 1.02
C VAL A 201 -14.75 1.31 0.55
N SER A 202 -13.96 0.56 1.31
CA SER A 202 -13.57 -0.81 0.92
C SER A 202 -14.78 -1.72 0.68
N ARG A 203 -15.88 -1.54 1.42
CA ARG A 203 -17.10 -2.33 1.28
C ARG A 203 -17.99 -1.92 0.11
N LEU A 204 -17.87 -0.69 -0.39
CA LEU A 204 -18.56 -0.25 -1.61
C LEU A 204 -18.00 -0.96 -2.86
N PHE A 205 -16.72 -1.31 -2.82
CA PHE A 205 -16.02 -1.93 -3.94
C PHE A 205 -15.85 -3.44 -3.78
N ASN A 206 -15.63 -3.95 -2.56
CA ASN A 206 -15.32 -5.36 -2.32
C ASN A 206 -16.27 -5.99 -1.31
N LYS A 207 -16.46 -7.30 -1.45
CA LYS A 207 -17.15 -8.13 -0.45
C LYS A 207 -16.11 -8.77 0.46
N PHE A 208 -16.44 -8.82 1.74
CA PHE A 208 -15.60 -9.43 2.76
C PHE A 208 -16.38 -10.54 3.47
N GLU A 209 -15.87 -11.76 3.39
CA GLU A 209 -16.47 -12.91 4.05
C GLU A 209 -15.53 -13.45 5.14
N PRO A 210 -16.05 -13.89 6.29
CA PRO A 210 -15.22 -14.57 7.28
C PRO A 210 -14.54 -15.81 6.69
N LEU A 211 -13.26 -16.02 7.01
CA LEU A 211 -12.58 -17.24 6.59
C LEU A 211 -13.31 -18.46 7.14
N ARG A 212 -13.65 -19.40 6.26
CA ARG A 212 -14.38 -20.62 6.62
C ARG A 212 -13.63 -21.43 7.68
N LYS A 213 -14.40 -22.08 8.57
CA LYS A 213 -13.85 -22.99 9.57
C LYS A 213 -13.15 -24.16 8.88
N GLY A 214 -11.88 -24.41 9.24
CA GLY A 214 -11.05 -25.46 8.63
C GLY A 214 -9.67 -25.53 9.25
N SER A 215 -8.79 -26.31 8.65
CA SER A 215 -7.39 -26.48 9.08
C SER A 215 -6.61 -25.16 8.99
N LEU A 216 -6.76 -24.44 7.89
CA LEU A 216 -6.12 -23.14 7.70
C LEU A 216 -6.49 -22.13 8.82
N LYS A 217 -7.82 -21.97 9.09
CA LYS A 217 -8.26 -21.06 10.15
C LYS A 217 -7.69 -21.46 11.50
N LYS A 218 -7.63 -22.77 11.83
CA LYS A 218 -7.02 -23.23 13.09
C LYS A 218 -5.53 -22.91 13.19
N LYS A 219 -4.81 -23.02 12.06
CA LYS A 219 -3.38 -22.68 11.98
C LYS A 219 -3.17 -21.18 12.19
N LEU A 220 -3.97 -20.34 11.50
CA LEU A 220 -3.90 -18.90 11.60
C LEU A 220 -4.29 -18.40 13.00
N ASP A 221 -5.38 -18.91 13.57
CA ASP A 221 -5.79 -18.60 14.95
C ASP A 221 -4.67 -18.99 15.96
N ALA A 222 -3.97 -20.08 15.73
CA ALA A 222 -2.89 -20.53 16.62
C ALA A 222 -1.68 -19.60 16.55
N ILE A 223 -1.26 -19.13 15.36
CA ILE A 223 -0.13 -18.22 15.24
C ILE A 223 -0.46 -16.82 15.78
N MET A 224 -1.69 -16.32 15.55
CA MET A 224 -2.15 -15.05 16.09
C MET A 224 -2.14 -15.04 17.61
N ARG A 225 -2.76 -16.07 18.26
CA ARG A 225 -2.80 -16.18 19.71
C ARG A 225 -1.42 -16.24 20.35
N ARG A 226 -0.47 -16.99 19.77
CA ARG A 226 0.91 -17.06 20.27
C ARG A 226 1.58 -15.69 20.26
N ASN A 227 1.22 -14.85 19.32
CA ASN A 227 1.78 -13.52 19.17
C ASN A 227 0.97 -12.43 19.86
N GLY A 228 -0.01 -12.82 20.72
CA GLY A 228 -0.79 -11.90 21.55
C GLY A 228 -1.83 -11.10 20.76
N MET A 229 -2.26 -11.61 19.59
CA MET A 229 -3.31 -11.02 18.76
C MET A 229 -4.62 -11.77 18.96
N GLU A 230 -5.73 -11.01 18.91
CA GLU A 230 -7.06 -11.61 18.93
C GLU A 230 -7.35 -12.26 17.57
N ALA A 231 -7.69 -13.56 17.61
CA ALA A 231 -7.98 -14.37 16.41
C ALA A 231 -9.32 -14.02 15.72
N SER A 232 -9.97 -12.93 16.11
CA SER A 232 -11.39 -12.68 15.84
C SER A 232 -11.73 -12.20 14.43
N SER A 233 -10.76 -11.84 13.57
CA SER A 233 -11.11 -11.24 12.29
C SER A 233 -10.15 -11.58 11.15
N ILE A 234 -10.19 -12.84 10.70
CA ILE A 234 -9.61 -13.21 9.40
C ILE A 234 -10.74 -13.23 8.37
N VAL A 235 -10.60 -12.42 7.34
CA VAL A 235 -11.59 -12.30 6.27
C VAL A 235 -10.96 -12.54 4.91
N VAL A 236 -11.80 -12.96 3.99
CA VAL A 236 -11.47 -13.14 2.57
C VAL A 236 -12.14 -12.01 1.78
N MET A 237 -11.38 -11.35 0.93
CA MET A 237 -11.84 -10.31 0.02
C MET A 237 -11.98 -10.86 -1.39
N ASP A 238 -13.07 -10.55 -2.08
CA ASP A 238 -13.37 -10.96 -3.46
C ASP A 238 -12.57 -10.16 -4.50
N SER A 239 -11.24 -10.10 -4.34
CA SER A 239 -10.34 -9.37 -5.24
C SER A 239 -10.32 -9.96 -6.66
N GLY A 240 -10.54 -11.27 -6.80
CA GLY A 240 -10.55 -12.00 -8.06
C GLY A 240 -11.61 -11.57 -9.06
N ARG A 241 -12.57 -10.70 -8.69
CA ARG A 241 -13.49 -10.05 -9.63
C ARG A 241 -12.81 -8.99 -10.49
N ARG A 242 -11.69 -8.42 -10.04
CA ARG A 242 -10.98 -7.31 -10.68
C ARG A 242 -9.64 -7.69 -11.21
N SER A 243 -8.90 -8.48 -10.45
CA SER A 243 -7.53 -8.81 -10.79
C SER A 243 -7.19 -10.25 -10.41
N ALA A 244 -6.29 -10.87 -11.15
CA ALA A 244 -5.70 -12.16 -10.80
C ALA A 244 -4.57 -12.03 -9.75
N ARG A 245 -4.25 -10.84 -9.31
CA ARG A 245 -3.18 -10.58 -8.33
C ARG A 245 -3.49 -11.22 -6.99
N THR A 246 -2.45 -11.78 -6.38
CA THR A 246 -2.50 -12.38 -5.05
C THR A 246 -1.89 -11.46 -4.01
N ASN A 247 -2.57 -11.27 -2.88
CA ASN A 247 -2.06 -10.47 -1.77
C ASN A 247 -2.72 -10.86 -0.44
N ALA A 248 -2.10 -10.42 0.66
CA ALA A 248 -2.67 -10.41 2.01
C ALA A 248 -2.17 -9.17 2.75
N TYR A 249 -2.95 -8.65 3.68
CA TYR A 249 -2.51 -7.53 4.52
C TYR A 249 -3.17 -7.54 5.89
N VAL A 250 -2.51 -6.90 6.86
CA VAL A 250 -3.05 -6.68 8.20
C VAL A 250 -3.52 -5.24 8.32
N HIS A 251 -4.74 -5.06 8.81
CA HIS A 251 -5.36 -3.77 9.02
C HIS A 251 -5.90 -3.66 10.44
N GLY A 252 -5.95 -2.43 11.01
CA GLY A 252 -6.52 -2.14 12.31
C GLY A 252 -5.52 -1.72 13.38
N ILE A 253 -6.05 -1.25 14.52
CA ILE A 253 -5.29 -0.59 15.60
C ILE A 253 -5.21 -1.50 16.84
N GLY A 254 -4.05 -1.52 17.49
CA GLY A 254 -3.85 -2.20 18.76
C GLY A 254 -4.01 -3.71 18.70
N ARG A 255 -4.81 -4.29 19.60
CA ARG A 255 -5.08 -5.73 19.67
C ARG A 255 -6.12 -6.22 18.68
N ARG A 256 -6.99 -5.32 18.18
CA ARG A 256 -8.06 -5.63 17.21
C ARG A 256 -7.57 -5.48 15.77
N LYS A 257 -6.61 -6.33 15.39
CA LYS A 257 -6.09 -6.37 14.02
C LYS A 257 -6.90 -7.35 13.18
N ARG A 258 -7.22 -6.95 11.95
CA ARG A 258 -7.92 -7.74 10.96
C ARG A 258 -6.94 -8.21 9.89
N ILE A 259 -6.91 -9.50 9.60
CA ILE A 259 -6.17 -10.05 8.47
C ILE A 259 -7.12 -10.16 7.30
N VAL A 260 -6.74 -9.58 6.18
CA VAL A 260 -7.46 -9.67 4.91
C VAL A 260 -6.65 -10.56 3.96
N LEU A 261 -7.27 -11.63 3.49
CA LEU A 261 -6.70 -12.53 2.49
C LEU A 261 -7.45 -12.34 1.18
N PHE A 262 -6.74 -12.21 0.07
CA PHE A 262 -7.37 -12.21 -1.25
C PHE A 262 -7.85 -13.62 -1.59
N ASP A 263 -8.99 -13.74 -2.24
CA ASP A 263 -9.54 -15.03 -2.65
C ASP A 263 -8.60 -15.80 -3.61
N GLU A 264 -7.87 -15.10 -4.47
CA GLU A 264 -6.84 -15.69 -5.35
C GLU A 264 -5.66 -16.28 -4.55
N LEU A 265 -5.30 -15.69 -3.40
CA LEU A 265 -4.25 -16.23 -2.52
C LEU A 265 -4.62 -17.63 -2.01
N LEU A 266 -5.90 -17.83 -1.64
CA LEU A 266 -6.40 -19.11 -1.13
C LEU A 266 -6.44 -20.21 -2.21
N LYS A 267 -6.47 -19.83 -3.50
CA LYS A 267 -6.45 -20.77 -4.63
C LYS A 267 -5.04 -21.22 -4.98
N ASN A 268 -4.08 -20.31 -4.90
CA ASN A 268 -2.74 -20.50 -5.45
C ASN A 268 -1.72 -21.01 -4.42
N LEU A 269 -1.96 -20.80 -3.12
CA LEU A 269 -1.02 -21.13 -2.07
C LEU A 269 -1.53 -22.27 -1.17
N SER A 270 -0.60 -23.08 -0.68
CA SER A 270 -0.89 -24.08 0.34
C SER A 270 -1.14 -23.40 1.71
N GLU A 271 -1.78 -24.12 2.63
CA GLU A 271 -2.06 -23.61 3.96
C GLU A 271 -0.80 -23.16 4.73
N ASP A 272 0.32 -23.89 4.58
CA ASP A 272 1.56 -23.57 5.28
C ASP A 272 2.23 -22.32 4.66
N GLU A 273 2.13 -22.11 3.35
CA GLU A 273 2.56 -20.90 2.66
C GLU A 273 1.72 -19.68 3.09
N ILE A 274 0.39 -19.84 3.19
CA ILE A 274 -0.49 -18.77 3.69
C ILE A 274 -0.14 -18.42 5.15
N VAL A 275 0.14 -19.44 5.98
CA VAL A 275 0.59 -19.22 7.36
C VAL A 275 1.91 -18.44 7.39
N ALA A 276 2.84 -18.70 6.47
CA ALA A 276 4.11 -17.99 6.39
C ALA A 276 3.92 -16.50 5.99
N ILE A 277 3.04 -16.21 5.03
CA ILE A 277 2.68 -14.83 4.68
C ILE A 277 2.05 -14.11 5.87
N VAL A 278 1.07 -14.74 6.52
CA VAL A 278 0.42 -14.16 7.71
C VAL A 278 1.42 -13.98 8.86
N ALA A 279 2.41 -14.89 8.99
CA ALA A 279 3.48 -14.71 9.95
C ALA A 279 4.36 -13.49 9.66
N HIS A 280 4.62 -13.20 8.38
CA HIS A 280 5.31 -12.00 7.94
C HIS A 280 4.54 -10.72 8.36
N GLU A 281 3.25 -10.68 8.09
CA GLU A 281 2.36 -9.58 8.49
C GLU A 281 2.32 -9.40 10.02
N ILE A 282 2.27 -10.51 10.78
CA ILE A 282 2.38 -10.49 12.24
C ILE A 282 3.74 -9.93 12.68
N GLY A 283 4.79 -10.21 11.91
CA GLY A 283 6.14 -9.67 12.14
C GLY A 283 6.15 -8.14 12.15
N HIS A 284 5.56 -7.50 11.14
CA HIS A 284 5.41 -6.04 11.11
C HIS A 284 4.70 -5.49 12.35
N ALA A 285 3.65 -6.17 12.77
CA ALA A 285 2.87 -5.76 13.94
C ALA A 285 3.65 -5.95 15.25
N LYS A 286 4.42 -7.03 15.36
CA LYS A 286 5.15 -7.43 16.58
C LYS A 286 6.43 -6.63 16.79
N LEU A 287 7.09 -6.28 15.69
CA LEU A 287 8.32 -5.49 15.67
C LEU A 287 8.05 -3.97 15.67
N HIS A 288 6.79 -3.57 15.85
CA HIS A 288 6.37 -2.17 15.92
C HIS A 288 6.61 -1.35 14.63
N HIS A 289 6.75 -2.00 13.46
CA HIS A 289 6.97 -1.32 12.19
C HIS A 289 5.82 -0.36 11.88
N ILE A 290 4.56 -0.78 12.09
CA ILE A 290 3.36 0.05 11.91
C ILE A 290 3.40 1.30 12.80
N LEU A 291 3.88 1.17 14.05
CA LEU A 291 4.02 2.33 14.96
C LEU A 291 5.09 3.29 14.45
N PHE A 292 6.22 2.76 13.98
CA PHE A 292 7.30 3.56 13.41
C PHE A 292 6.83 4.34 12.19
N GLU A 293 6.13 3.69 11.25
CA GLU A 293 5.55 4.31 10.05
C GLU A 293 4.56 5.43 10.42
N ARG A 294 3.73 5.21 11.44
CA ARG A 294 2.82 6.24 11.97
C ARG A 294 3.56 7.43 12.55
N LEU A 295 4.59 7.20 13.35
CA LEU A 295 5.42 8.30 13.91
C LEU A 295 6.13 9.07 12.80
N GLN A 296 6.67 8.37 11.81
CA GLN A 296 7.25 8.98 10.61
C GLN A 296 6.23 9.83 9.85
N SER A 297 5.01 9.30 9.64
CA SER A 297 3.90 10.02 8.98
C SER A 297 3.53 11.29 9.77
N VAL A 298 3.44 11.21 11.09
CA VAL A 298 3.17 12.39 11.95
C VAL A 298 4.29 13.42 11.84
N ALA A 299 5.55 12.99 11.83
CA ALA A 299 6.68 13.90 11.69
C ALA A 299 6.70 14.62 10.33
N MET A 300 6.42 13.87 9.24
CA MET A 300 6.29 14.43 7.89
C MET A 300 5.10 15.39 7.80
N THR A 301 3.96 15.05 8.40
CA THR A 301 2.78 15.92 8.48
C THR A 301 3.12 17.21 9.23
N ALA A 302 3.80 17.11 10.38
CA ALA A 302 4.20 18.28 11.16
C ALA A 302 5.11 19.22 10.36
N MET A 303 6.07 18.69 9.64
CA MET A 303 6.96 19.47 8.77
C MET A 303 6.17 20.13 7.62
N THR A 304 5.27 19.38 6.98
CA THR A 304 4.43 19.90 5.89
C THR A 304 3.50 21.00 6.37
N VAL A 305 2.84 20.80 7.53
CA VAL A 305 1.95 21.82 8.12
C VAL A 305 2.74 23.08 8.50
N ALA A 306 3.94 22.95 9.08
CA ALA A 306 4.76 24.11 9.45
C ALA A 306 5.12 24.94 8.20
N LEU A 307 5.61 24.30 7.15
CA LEU A 307 5.94 24.97 5.90
C LEU A 307 4.71 25.55 5.22
N ALA A 308 3.60 24.79 5.20
CA ALA A 308 2.37 25.26 4.58
C ALA A 308 1.76 26.46 5.29
N ILE A 309 1.79 26.53 6.63
CA ILE A 309 1.33 27.70 7.38
C ILE A 309 2.20 28.94 7.07
N TRP A 310 3.50 28.76 6.93
CA TRP A 310 4.39 29.84 6.53
C TRP A 310 4.09 30.34 5.11
N LEU A 311 4.00 29.44 4.14
CA LEU A 311 3.80 29.79 2.72
C LEU A 311 2.38 30.31 2.43
N MET A 312 1.32 29.71 3.01
CA MET A 312 -0.08 30.08 2.71
C MET A 312 -0.46 31.49 3.22
N ASN A 313 0.37 32.11 4.06
CA ASN A 313 0.18 33.49 4.50
C ASN A 313 0.97 34.51 3.67
N ASP A 314 1.74 34.05 2.66
CA ASP A 314 2.46 34.91 1.73
C ASP A 314 1.60 35.12 0.46
N LEU A 315 1.17 36.37 0.24
CA LEU A 315 0.37 36.76 -0.90
C LEU A 315 1.07 36.49 -2.24
N SER A 316 2.40 36.55 -2.26
CA SER A 316 3.21 36.31 -3.44
C SER A 316 3.05 34.87 -3.96
N LEU A 317 2.82 33.88 -3.07
CA LEU A 317 2.50 32.52 -3.46
C LEU A 317 1.26 32.47 -4.37
N TYR A 318 0.18 33.10 -3.97
CA TYR A 318 -1.08 33.09 -4.73
C TYR A 318 -0.91 33.77 -6.09
N HIS A 319 -0.28 34.93 -6.13
CA HIS A 319 -0.05 35.69 -7.34
C HIS A 319 0.87 34.94 -8.32
N ALA A 320 1.88 34.22 -7.83
CA ALA A 320 2.75 33.37 -8.65
C ALA A 320 2.00 32.21 -9.31
N PHE A 321 0.90 31.74 -8.70
CA PHE A 321 0.04 30.70 -9.23
C PHE A 321 -1.23 31.23 -9.92
N GLY A 322 -1.26 32.54 -10.25
CA GLY A 322 -2.33 33.18 -11.04
C GLY A 322 -3.56 33.59 -10.24
N TYR A 323 -3.61 33.39 -8.94
CA TYR A 323 -4.69 33.86 -8.05
C TYR A 323 -4.56 35.34 -7.73
N ARG A 324 -4.52 36.20 -8.77
CA ARG A 324 -4.31 37.65 -8.63
C ARG A 324 -5.45 38.40 -7.93
N PHE A 325 -6.63 37.78 -7.80
CA PHE A 325 -7.80 38.31 -7.10
C PHE A 325 -7.74 38.06 -5.58
N VAL A 326 -6.73 37.32 -5.08
CA VAL A 326 -6.48 37.19 -3.66
C VAL A 326 -5.78 38.45 -3.17
N THR A 327 -6.36 39.08 -2.15
CA THR A 327 -5.88 40.31 -1.50
C THR A 327 -5.64 40.03 -0.03
N PRO A 328 -4.94 40.91 0.72
CA PRO A 328 -4.75 40.74 2.17
C PRO A 328 -6.08 40.54 2.94
N GLU A 329 -7.15 41.22 2.51
CA GLU A 329 -8.45 41.16 3.16
C GLU A 329 -9.17 39.82 2.98
N ASN A 330 -9.06 39.20 1.81
CA ASN A 330 -9.71 37.93 1.51
C ASN A 330 -8.80 36.69 1.65
N LEU A 331 -7.48 36.88 1.81
CA LEU A 331 -6.49 35.81 1.95
C LEU A 331 -6.90 34.74 2.99
N PRO A 332 -7.45 35.08 4.20
CA PRO A 332 -7.88 34.06 5.14
C PRO A 332 -8.85 33.02 4.54
N SER A 333 -9.75 33.44 3.65
CA SER A 333 -10.69 32.55 2.97
C SER A 333 -10.00 31.60 1.97
N PHE A 334 -8.84 31.98 1.43
CA PHE A 334 -8.08 31.20 0.44
C PHE A 334 -6.94 30.37 1.04
N ARG A 335 -6.76 30.34 2.36
CA ARG A 335 -5.66 29.60 3.02
C ARG A 335 -5.61 28.12 2.65
N LEU A 336 -6.75 27.47 2.39
CA LEU A 336 -6.76 26.07 1.92
C LEU A 336 -6.13 25.94 0.53
N VAL A 337 -6.34 26.91 -0.37
CA VAL A 337 -5.65 26.96 -1.68
C VAL A 337 -4.15 27.09 -1.46
N GLY A 338 -3.73 28.05 -0.65
CA GLY A 338 -2.32 28.26 -0.31
C GLY A 338 -1.68 27.03 0.36
N PHE A 339 -2.42 26.34 1.24
CA PHE A 339 -1.99 25.08 1.81
C PHE A 339 -1.76 24.02 0.72
N GLY A 340 -2.71 23.85 -0.20
CA GLY A 340 -2.57 22.91 -1.32
C GLY A 340 -1.40 23.23 -2.24
N LEU A 341 -1.18 24.52 -2.58
CA LEU A 341 -0.02 24.97 -3.33
C LEU A 341 1.31 24.66 -2.60
N SER A 342 1.33 24.85 -1.30
CA SER A 342 2.50 24.54 -0.46
C SER A 342 2.80 23.03 -0.44
N VAL A 343 1.77 22.19 -0.33
CA VAL A 343 1.90 20.72 -0.40
C VAL A 343 2.44 20.29 -1.76
N ALA A 344 1.97 20.91 -2.85
CA ALA A 344 2.49 20.62 -4.19
C ALA A 344 3.99 20.98 -4.33
N LEU A 345 4.46 22.03 -3.68
CA LEU A 345 5.89 22.37 -3.61
C LEU A 345 6.71 21.32 -2.84
N MET A 346 6.11 20.70 -1.82
CA MET A 346 6.74 19.64 -1.02
C MET A 346 6.96 18.32 -1.77
N GLY A 347 6.25 18.10 -2.87
CA GLY A 347 6.38 16.87 -3.66
C GLY A 347 7.82 16.57 -4.07
N SER A 348 8.55 17.57 -4.53
CA SER A 348 9.98 17.44 -4.89
C SER A 348 10.87 17.10 -3.70
N VAL A 349 10.57 17.62 -2.51
CA VAL A 349 11.33 17.34 -1.27
C VAL A 349 11.09 15.89 -0.83
N THR A 350 9.84 15.46 -0.83
CA THR A 350 9.50 14.06 -0.48
C THR A 350 10.13 13.08 -1.46
N TRP A 351 10.19 13.42 -2.75
CA TRP A 351 10.86 12.60 -3.76
C TRP A 351 12.37 12.45 -3.48
N ILE A 352 13.08 13.51 -3.08
CA ILE A 352 14.49 13.46 -2.69
C ILE A 352 14.70 12.55 -1.47
N LEU A 353 13.75 12.50 -0.55
CA LEU A 353 13.80 11.65 0.65
C LEU A 353 13.41 10.20 0.39
N SER A 354 12.82 9.87 -0.77
CA SER A 354 12.35 8.53 -1.11
C SER A 354 13.39 7.41 -0.91
N PRO A 355 14.67 7.56 -1.31
CA PRO A 355 15.66 6.49 -1.12
C PRO A 355 15.89 6.14 0.35
N LEU A 356 15.89 7.16 1.23
CA LEU A 356 16.05 6.97 2.67
C LEU A 356 14.84 6.21 3.25
N MET A 357 13.63 6.63 2.88
CA MET A 357 12.39 6.00 3.34
C MET A 357 12.29 4.56 2.84
N SER A 358 12.58 4.34 1.56
CA SER A 358 12.62 3.00 0.95
C SER A 358 13.68 2.10 1.59
N TRP A 359 14.84 2.63 1.95
CA TRP A 359 15.87 1.87 2.67
C TRP A 359 15.41 1.42 4.05
N ILE A 360 14.74 2.30 4.82
CA ILE A 360 14.17 1.96 6.13
C ILE A 360 13.11 0.86 5.96
N SER A 361 12.18 1.03 5.00
CA SER A 361 11.14 0.04 4.72
C SER A 361 11.73 -1.32 4.36
N ARG A 362 12.73 -1.38 3.48
CA ARG A 362 13.41 -2.64 3.13
C ARG A 362 14.13 -3.31 4.31
N LYS A 363 14.60 -2.55 5.31
CA LYS A 363 15.10 -3.13 6.56
C LYS A 363 13.99 -3.78 7.38
N MET A 364 12.84 -3.13 7.49
CA MET A 364 11.67 -3.66 8.19
C MET A 364 11.16 -4.94 7.54
N GLU A 365 11.16 -4.98 6.19
CA GLU A 365 10.82 -6.19 5.42
C GLU A 365 11.71 -7.38 5.78
N LYS A 366 13.04 -7.19 5.80
CA LYS A 366 13.99 -8.24 6.18
C LYS A 366 13.75 -8.74 7.61
N GLN A 367 13.40 -7.86 8.54
CA GLN A 367 13.07 -8.24 9.92
C GLN A 367 11.77 -9.04 9.99
N ALA A 368 10.75 -8.66 9.22
CA ALA A 368 9.47 -9.39 9.12
C ALA A 368 9.67 -10.77 8.47
N ASP A 369 10.52 -10.87 7.44
CA ASP A 369 10.90 -12.16 6.84
C ASP A 369 11.63 -13.08 7.83
N ALA A 370 12.58 -12.54 8.58
CA ALA A 370 13.28 -13.31 9.62
C ALA A 370 12.32 -13.80 10.70
N PHE A 371 11.37 -12.97 11.12
CA PHE A 371 10.31 -13.34 12.06
C PHE A 371 9.43 -14.47 11.48
N ALA A 372 8.98 -14.33 10.24
CA ALA A 372 8.14 -15.32 9.57
C ALA A 372 8.86 -16.67 9.39
N ALA A 373 10.15 -16.65 9.03
CA ALA A 373 10.97 -17.85 8.91
C ALA A 373 11.10 -18.61 10.24
N LYS A 374 11.21 -17.88 11.36
CA LYS A 374 11.23 -18.47 12.71
C LYS A 374 9.90 -19.07 13.14
N GLU A 375 8.80 -18.40 12.81
CA GLU A 375 7.46 -18.80 13.23
C GLU A 375 6.84 -19.89 12.34
N ALA A 376 6.95 -19.77 11.02
CA ALA A 376 6.29 -20.66 10.05
C ALA A 376 7.25 -21.64 9.35
N GLY A 377 8.54 -21.32 9.28
CA GLY A 377 9.57 -22.09 8.59
C GLY A 377 10.11 -21.38 7.34
N LYS A 378 11.36 -21.65 7.00
CA LYS A 378 12.04 -21.06 5.85
C LYS A 378 11.40 -21.48 4.53
N ASP A 379 11.17 -22.78 4.33
CA ASP A 379 10.68 -23.31 3.04
C ASP A 379 9.27 -22.82 2.68
N PRO A 380 8.26 -22.84 3.59
CA PRO A 380 6.96 -22.26 3.30
C PRO A 380 7.05 -20.77 2.96
N LEU A 381 7.90 -20.00 3.66
CA LEU A 381 8.07 -18.57 3.37
C LEU A 381 8.75 -18.34 2.02
N ARG A 382 9.86 -19.04 1.73
CA ARG A 382 10.54 -18.92 0.45
C ARG A 382 9.63 -19.28 -0.72
N THR A 383 8.90 -20.39 -0.59
CA THR A 383 7.99 -20.86 -1.64
C THR A 383 6.83 -19.89 -1.85
N SER A 384 6.24 -19.35 -0.77
CA SER A 384 5.17 -18.37 -0.88
C SER A 384 5.61 -17.09 -1.56
N LEU A 385 6.78 -16.55 -1.18
CA LEU A 385 7.34 -15.33 -1.80
C LEU A 385 7.65 -15.53 -3.29
N MET A 386 8.19 -16.69 -3.67
CA MET A 386 8.44 -17.01 -5.08
C MET A 386 7.14 -17.13 -5.88
N LYS A 387 6.10 -17.79 -5.33
CA LYS A 387 4.80 -17.89 -5.98
C LYS A 387 4.13 -16.53 -6.13
N LEU A 388 4.10 -15.71 -5.07
CA LEU A 388 3.57 -14.34 -5.13
C LEU A 388 4.28 -13.51 -6.21
N ASN A 389 5.61 -13.62 -6.30
CA ASN A 389 6.38 -12.91 -7.31
C ASN A 389 6.05 -13.39 -8.73
N ALA A 390 5.93 -14.70 -8.93
CA ALA A 390 5.61 -15.30 -10.23
C ALA A 390 4.15 -15.03 -10.65
N ASP A 391 3.19 -15.10 -9.73
CA ASP A 391 1.76 -14.87 -10.00
C ASP A 391 1.47 -13.40 -10.30
N ASN A 392 2.17 -12.48 -9.62
CA ASN A 392 2.02 -11.03 -9.80
C ASN A 392 2.90 -10.47 -10.93
N LEU A 393 3.62 -11.32 -11.68
CA LEU A 393 4.56 -10.91 -12.73
C LEU A 393 5.55 -9.83 -12.25
N SER A 394 5.99 -9.94 -10.98
CA SER A 394 6.85 -8.96 -10.36
C SER A 394 8.25 -8.96 -10.97
N GLU A 395 8.93 -7.82 -10.92
CA GLU A 395 10.28 -7.68 -11.46
C GLU A 395 11.29 -8.50 -10.66
N LEU A 396 12.05 -9.36 -11.36
CA LEU A 396 13.00 -10.29 -10.74
C LEU A 396 14.37 -9.65 -10.50
N ALA A 397 14.72 -8.68 -11.31
CA ALA A 397 16.08 -8.15 -11.37
C ALA A 397 16.12 -6.64 -11.60
N PRO A 398 15.49 -5.83 -10.72
CA PRO A 398 15.55 -4.37 -10.87
C PRO A 398 16.99 -3.86 -10.79
N ASP A 399 17.26 -2.74 -11.47
CA ASP A 399 18.50 -2.01 -11.28
C ASP A 399 18.61 -1.54 -9.81
N PRO A 400 19.76 -1.67 -9.17
CA PRO A 400 19.93 -1.32 -7.75
C PRO A 400 19.58 0.14 -7.40
N MET A 401 19.82 1.08 -8.33
CA MET A 401 19.46 2.49 -8.09
C MET A 401 17.94 2.70 -8.24
N TYR A 402 17.34 2.03 -9.24
CA TYR A 402 15.89 2.05 -9.41
C TYR A 402 15.17 1.45 -8.19
N GLU A 403 15.65 0.28 -7.70
CA GLU A 403 15.15 -0.36 -6.48
C GLU A 403 15.34 0.54 -5.25
N ALA A 404 16.50 1.21 -5.12
CA ALA A 404 16.77 2.11 -4.01
C ALA A 404 15.76 3.26 -3.92
N TRP A 405 15.32 3.78 -5.06
CA TRP A 405 14.41 4.92 -5.13
C TRP A 405 12.93 4.53 -5.02
N ASN A 406 12.55 3.46 -5.74
CA ASN A 406 11.14 3.18 -6.01
C ASN A 406 10.56 2.02 -5.20
N TYR A 407 11.41 1.15 -4.60
CA TYR A 407 10.94 -0.07 -3.95
C TYR A 407 10.96 0.03 -2.43
N SER A 408 9.76 0.00 -1.82
CA SER A 408 9.59 -0.17 -0.38
C SER A 408 9.86 -1.61 0.08
N HIS A 409 9.64 -2.60 -0.80
CA HIS A 409 9.97 -4.00 -0.55
C HIS A 409 11.23 -4.39 -1.34
N PRO A 410 12.16 -5.18 -0.76
CA PRO A 410 13.29 -5.69 -1.52
C PRO A 410 12.82 -6.62 -2.65
N SER A 411 13.55 -6.66 -3.76
CA SER A 411 13.36 -7.68 -4.79
C SER A 411 13.53 -9.09 -4.22
N ILE A 412 13.03 -10.11 -4.94
CA ILE A 412 12.91 -11.47 -4.40
C ILE A 412 14.24 -12.10 -3.97
N LEU A 413 15.33 -11.91 -4.74
CA LEU A 413 16.60 -12.56 -4.48
C LEU A 413 17.21 -12.17 -3.12
N PRO A 414 17.38 -10.88 -2.76
CA PRO A 414 17.89 -10.50 -1.44
C PRO A 414 17.02 -10.97 -0.26
N ARG A 415 15.70 -11.14 -0.47
CA ARG A 415 14.80 -11.70 0.54
C ARG A 415 15.09 -13.17 0.79
N LEU A 416 15.19 -13.98 -0.27
CA LEU A 416 15.46 -15.41 -0.17
C LEU A 416 16.83 -15.71 0.44
N GLU A 417 17.85 -14.92 0.10
CA GLU A 417 19.19 -14.99 0.70
C GLU A 417 19.12 -14.72 2.22
N ALA A 418 18.50 -13.60 2.62
CA ALA A 418 18.35 -13.23 4.02
C ALA A 418 17.57 -14.27 4.84
N ILE A 419 16.52 -14.89 4.26
CA ILE A 419 15.79 -16.00 4.90
C ILE A 419 16.72 -17.20 5.08
N GLY A 420 17.65 -17.45 4.17
CA GLY A 420 18.67 -18.50 4.26
C GLY A 420 19.58 -18.36 5.47
N GLU A 421 19.92 -17.14 5.82
CA GLU A 421 20.80 -16.81 6.95
C GLU A 421 20.15 -16.97 8.33
N VAL A 422 18.80 -17.08 8.41
CA VAL A 422 18.11 -17.33 9.69
C VAL A 422 18.57 -18.68 10.27
N PRO A 423 19.00 -18.77 11.55
CA PRO A 423 19.45 -20.02 12.15
C PRO A 423 18.39 -21.13 12.08
N GLU A 424 18.84 -22.36 11.75
CA GLU A 424 17.93 -23.52 11.58
C GLU A 424 17.20 -23.89 12.88
N GLU A 425 17.85 -23.70 14.02
CA GLU A 425 17.26 -23.93 15.32
C GLU A 425 16.02 -23.10 15.61
N ASP A 426 15.99 -21.89 15.05
CA ASP A 426 14.90 -20.93 15.17
C ASP A 426 13.83 -21.09 14.08
N SER A 427 14.17 -21.75 12.96
CA SER A 427 13.24 -21.88 11.84
C SER A 427 12.17 -22.94 12.12
N GLY A 428 10.92 -22.62 11.85
CA GLY A 428 9.80 -23.57 11.95
C GLY A 428 9.39 -23.95 13.39
N ARG A 429 9.58 -23.08 14.38
CA ARG A 429 9.10 -23.28 15.76
C ARG A 429 7.69 -23.84 15.85
N TRP A 430 6.84 -23.41 14.96
CA TRP A 430 5.44 -23.84 14.88
C TRP A 430 5.31 -25.30 14.42
N ALA A 431 6.07 -25.71 13.40
CA ALA A 431 6.05 -27.08 12.88
C ALA A 431 6.62 -28.09 13.91
N ARG A 432 7.68 -27.73 14.60
CA ARG A 432 8.34 -28.58 15.60
C ARG A 432 7.48 -28.83 16.84
N ARG A 433 6.73 -27.86 17.34
CA ARG A 433 5.80 -28.05 18.46
C ARG A 433 4.67 -29.03 18.12
N LYS A 434 4.14 -28.99 16.90
CA LYS A 434 3.10 -29.95 16.48
C LYS A 434 3.61 -31.40 16.43
N THR A 435 4.83 -31.62 15.99
CA THR A 435 5.45 -32.97 16.00
C THR A 435 5.73 -33.45 17.41
N SER A 436 6.09 -32.56 18.33
CA SER A 436 6.29 -32.92 19.73
C SER A 436 4.98 -33.21 20.47
N GLU A 437 3.94 -32.42 20.23
CA GLU A 437 2.60 -32.63 20.79
C GLU A 437 1.92 -33.91 20.23
N LYS A 438 2.06 -34.19 18.92
CA LYS A 438 1.62 -35.47 18.34
C LYS A 438 2.37 -36.64 18.91
N LYS A 439 3.70 -36.56 19.15
CA LYS A 439 4.49 -37.60 19.81
C LYS A 439 4.09 -37.78 21.25
N SER A 440 3.77 -36.70 21.98
CA SER A 440 3.33 -36.77 23.38
C SER A 440 1.92 -37.35 23.54
N SER A 441 0.99 -36.96 22.64
CA SER A 441 -0.38 -37.50 22.63
C SER A 441 -0.43 -38.95 22.18
N GLY A 442 0.42 -39.37 21.24
CA GLY A 442 0.60 -40.75 20.82
C GLY A 442 1.18 -41.65 21.97
N ARG A 443 2.14 -41.11 22.74
CA ARG A 443 2.66 -41.81 23.94
C ARG A 443 1.61 -41.93 25.06
N LYS A 444 0.77 -40.89 25.27
CA LYS A 444 -0.34 -40.96 26.26
C LYS A 444 -1.41 -41.95 25.85
N ARG A 445 -1.75 -42.05 24.57
CA ARG A 445 -2.68 -43.07 24.05
C ARG A 445 -2.14 -44.48 24.16
N ARG A 446 -0.86 -44.72 23.85
CA ARG A 446 -0.21 -46.05 24.04
C ARG A 446 -0.12 -46.46 25.52
N ARG A 447 0.14 -45.53 26.45
CA ARG A 447 0.13 -45.82 27.90
C ARG A 447 -1.28 -46.14 28.41
N ARG A 448 -2.34 -45.45 27.96
CA ARG A 448 -3.73 -45.78 28.32
C ARG A 448 -4.19 -47.11 27.71
N GLY A 449 -3.77 -47.45 26.49
CA GLY A 449 -4.06 -48.71 25.86
C GLY A 449 -3.38 -49.93 26.54
N ARG A 450 -2.15 -49.75 27.04
CA ARG A 450 -1.44 -50.77 27.85
C ARG A 450 -2.04 -50.98 29.26
N ARG A 451 -2.57 -49.93 29.89
CA ARG A 451 -3.24 -50.05 31.21
C ARG A 451 -4.62 -50.73 31.09
N ARG A 452 -5.33 -50.65 29.97
CA ARG A 452 -6.61 -51.35 29.76
C ARG A 452 -6.44 -52.83 29.41
N LYS A 453 -5.28 -53.27 28.91
CA LYS A 453 -5.00 -54.72 28.65
C LYS A 453 -4.44 -55.49 29.82
N GLY A 454 -4.13 -54.79 30.94
CA GLY A 454 -3.52 -55.43 32.14
C GLY A 454 -4.50 -55.77 33.27
N THR A 455 -5.83 -55.53 33.10
CA THR A 455 -6.84 -55.82 34.15
C THR A 455 -7.90 -56.83 33.73
N GLY A 456 -7.55 -57.76 32.82
CA GLY A 456 -8.43 -58.83 32.38
C GLY A 456 -7.78 -60.18 32.50
N ASN A 457 -7.46 -60.63 33.71
CA ASN A 457 -7.29 -62.05 34.06
C ASN A 457 -7.36 -62.21 35.57
N GLY A 458 -8.43 -62.80 36.05
CA GLY A 458 -8.62 -63.07 37.46
C GLY A 458 -9.90 -63.74 37.82
N LYS A 459 -9.97 -65.05 37.49
CA LYS A 459 -10.62 -66.14 38.22
C LYS A 459 -12.15 -66.31 38.13
N ILE A 460 -12.46 -67.36 37.45
CA ILE A 460 -13.58 -68.28 37.71
C ILE A 460 -13.11 -69.29 38.76
N VAL A 461 -13.78 -69.38 39.88
CA VAL A 461 -14.27 -70.58 40.55
C VAL A 461 -15.59 -70.22 41.19
#